data_b37bc24d4e145a0f4654cdbff16c6cb0
#
_entry.id   b37bc24d4e145a0f4654cdbff16c6cb0
#
_cell.length_a   1.000
_cell.length_b   1.000
_cell.length_c   1.000
_cell.angle_alpha   90.00
_cell.angle_beta   90.00
_cell.angle_gamma   90.00
#
_symmetry.space_group_name_H-M   'P 1'
#
loop_
_entity.id
_entity.type
_entity.pdbx_description
1 polymer ?
#
loop_
_entity_poly.entity_id
_entity_poly.type
_entity_poly.pdbx_seq_one_letter_code
_entity_poly.pdbx_strand_id
1 'polypeptide(L)'
;GSIACGEPITAEQNIEKMVDVPENIRCDFSLTCHGDSMVDAGIHDKDVVYIRIQPEVENGEIAAVRIDGEATLKRVYYNPGTLTLMPANPAYAPMIYTGPQLEEVHIEGKAVGWTHWVG
;
A
#
# COMPACT_ATOMS: atom_id res chain seq x y z
N GLY A 1 10.36 2.90 6.33
CA GLY A 1 9.84 3.89 5.40
C GLY A 1 8.39 4.22 5.63
N SER A 2 7.84 5.08 4.80
CA SER A 2 6.45 5.54 4.88
C SER A 2 5.71 5.25 3.59
N ILE A 3 4.38 5.09 3.69
CA ILE A 3 3.51 4.92 2.55
C ILE A 3 2.24 5.76 2.75
N ALA A 4 1.68 6.26 1.66
CA ALA A 4 0.45 7.03 1.73
C ALA A 4 -0.77 6.11 1.93
N CYS A 5 -1.58 6.44 2.93
CA CYS A 5 -2.94 5.93 3.07
C CYS A 5 -3.93 7.08 2.86
N GLY A 6 -3.65 7.87 1.88
CA GLY A 6 -4.36 9.03 1.41
C GLY A 6 -3.80 9.35 0.05
N GLU A 7 -3.22 10.53 -0.14
CA GLU A 7 -2.53 10.86 -1.36
C GLU A 7 -1.14 10.22 -1.40
N PRO A 8 -0.66 9.79 -2.59
CA PRO A 8 0.67 9.24 -2.72
C PRO A 8 1.76 10.21 -2.25
N ILE A 9 2.80 9.66 -1.65
CA ILE A 9 3.98 10.43 -1.20
C ILE A 9 5.22 9.89 -1.90
N THR A 10 6.24 10.73 -2.03
CA THR A 10 7.49 10.32 -2.68
C THR A 10 8.21 9.30 -1.81
N ALA A 11 8.46 8.11 -2.36
CA ALA A 11 9.02 6.99 -1.60
C ALA A 11 10.41 7.29 -1.03
N GLU A 12 11.24 8.04 -1.73
CA GLU A 12 12.60 8.37 -1.30
C GLU A 12 12.64 9.29 -0.06
N GLN A 13 11.56 9.97 0.25
CA GLN A 13 11.53 10.92 1.35
C GLN A 13 11.31 10.29 2.71
N ASN A 14 11.08 8.97 2.74
CA ASN A 14 10.42 8.35 3.87
C ASN A 14 11.16 7.16 4.44
N ILE A 15 12.49 7.24 4.52
CA ILE A 15 13.28 6.24 5.23
C ILE A 15 13.17 6.54 6.71
N GLU A 16 12.46 5.69 7.43
CA GLU A 16 12.29 5.79 8.86
C GLU A 16 13.14 4.75 9.58
N LYS A 17 13.17 4.85 10.91
CA LYS A 17 13.89 3.86 11.71
C LYS A 17 13.29 2.47 11.53
N MET A 18 14.12 1.45 11.69
CA MET A 18 13.68 0.07 11.70
C MET A 18 12.79 -0.20 12.90
N VAL A 19 11.79 -1.05 12.70
CA VAL A 19 10.91 -1.53 13.76
C VAL A 19 11.01 -3.05 13.86
N ASP A 20 10.81 -3.58 15.07
CA ASP A 20 10.77 -5.02 15.26
C ASP A 20 9.46 -5.58 14.70
N VAL A 21 9.57 -6.70 13.99
CA VAL A 21 8.44 -7.41 13.42
C VAL A 21 8.14 -8.63 14.29
N PRO A 22 6.83 -8.90 14.58
CA PRO A 22 6.47 -10.12 15.29
C PRO A 22 7.04 -11.37 14.59
N GLU A 23 7.55 -12.32 15.37
CA GLU A 23 8.24 -13.53 14.86
C GLU A 23 7.41 -14.38 13.91
N ASN A 24 6.09 -14.34 14.06
CA ASN A 24 5.16 -15.10 13.23
C ASN A 24 4.79 -14.41 11.92
N ILE A 25 5.30 -13.19 11.67
CA ILE A 25 5.03 -12.45 10.45
C ILE A 25 6.23 -12.53 9.53
N ARG A 26 6.00 -13.14 8.35
CA ARG A 26 7.01 -13.18 7.30
C ARG A 26 6.85 -11.96 6.39
N CYS A 27 7.73 -10.99 6.54
CA CYS A 27 7.76 -9.80 5.70
C CYS A 27 9.20 -9.40 5.38
N ASP A 28 9.36 -8.54 4.38
CA ASP A 28 10.66 -8.07 3.93
C ASP A 28 10.96 -6.66 4.42
N PHE A 29 9.94 -5.83 4.56
CA PHE A 29 10.07 -4.48 5.10
C PHE A 29 8.74 -3.99 5.66
N SER A 30 8.79 -2.88 6.37
CA SER A 30 7.59 -2.23 6.89
C SER A 30 7.50 -0.77 6.42
N LEU A 31 6.27 -0.26 6.38
CA LEU A 31 5.97 1.10 5.99
C LEU A 31 5.00 1.69 7.00
N THR A 32 5.17 2.95 7.34
CA THR A 32 4.21 3.67 8.17
C THR A 32 3.14 4.30 7.29
N CYS A 33 1.89 3.98 7.58
CA CYS A 33 0.72 4.51 6.87
C CYS A 33 0.49 5.98 7.25
N HIS A 34 0.29 6.83 6.26
CA HIS A 34 -0.09 8.23 6.47
C HIS A 34 -1.41 8.51 5.73
N GLY A 35 -2.40 8.98 6.49
CA GLY A 35 -3.72 9.29 5.95
C GLY A 35 -4.75 8.23 6.27
N ASP A 36 -5.92 8.34 5.65
CA ASP A 36 -7.11 7.59 6.04
C ASP A 36 -7.80 6.84 4.89
N SER A 37 -7.14 6.68 3.74
CA SER A 37 -7.78 6.04 2.59
C SER A 37 -8.01 4.53 2.77
N MET A 38 -7.47 3.93 3.82
CA MET A 38 -7.59 2.50 4.08
C MET A 38 -8.27 2.18 5.42
N VAL A 39 -8.98 3.13 6.01
CA VAL A 39 -9.60 2.97 7.34
C VAL A 39 -10.64 1.87 7.39
N ASP A 40 -11.40 1.65 6.31
CA ASP A 40 -12.41 0.59 6.28
C ASP A 40 -11.80 -0.82 6.18
N ALA A 41 -10.52 -0.91 5.88
CA ALA A 41 -9.77 -2.16 5.96
C ALA A 41 -9.13 -2.35 7.34
N GLY A 42 -9.26 -1.37 8.23
CA GLY A 42 -8.67 -1.42 9.57
C GLY A 42 -7.27 -0.83 9.66
N ILE A 43 -6.77 -0.21 8.59
CA ILE A 43 -5.46 0.43 8.58
C ILE A 43 -5.66 1.93 8.78
N HIS A 44 -5.11 2.45 9.87
CA HIS A 44 -5.27 3.85 10.28
C HIS A 44 -3.98 4.64 10.10
N ASP A 45 -4.12 5.95 10.16
CA ASP A 45 -2.95 6.84 10.16
C ASP A 45 -1.97 6.41 11.25
N LYS A 46 -0.68 6.38 10.90
CA LYS A 46 0.45 5.96 11.75
C LYS A 46 0.57 4.46 12.03
N ASP A 47 -0.31 3.64 11.49
CA ASP A 47 -0.14 2.19 11.58
C ASP A 47 1.13 1.76 10.84
N VAL A 48 1.80 0.74 11.37
CA VAL A 48 2.95 0.12 10.73
C VAL A 48 2.47 -1.09 9.94
N VAL A 49 2.69 -1.07 8.64
CA VAL A 49 2.23 -2.10 7.71
C VAL A 49 3.42 -2.94 7.26
N TYR A 50 3.27 -4.26 7.36
CA TYR A 50 4.33 -5.23 7.00
C TYR A 50 4.13 -5.69 5.57
N ILE A 51 5.19 -5.58 4.76
CA ILE A 51 5.14 -5.84 3.31
C ILE A 51 6.04 -7.02 2.97
N ARG A 52 5.49 -7.98 2.24
CA ARG A 52 6.26 -9.04 1.59
C ARG A 52 6.48 -8.65 0.14
N ILE A 53 7.74 -8.63 -0.30
CA ILE A 53 8.08 -8.29 -1.68
C ILE A 53 7.57 -9.39 -2.61
N GLN A 54 6.70 -9.00 -3.52
CA GLN A 54 6.21 -9.85 -4.61
C GLN A 54 5.69 -8.97 -5.74
N PRO A 55 5.83 -9.38 -7.01
CA PRO A 55 5.47 -8.52 -8.15
C PRO A 55 3.98 -8.48 -8.43
N GLU A 56 3.20 -9.40 -7.87
CA GLU A 56 1.77 -9.51 -8.11
C GLU A 56 1.04 -9.83 -6.80
N VAL A 57 -0.23 -9.45 -6.76
CA VAL A 57 -1.14 -9.80 -5.67
C VAL A 57 -2.45 -10.31 -6.28
N GLU A 58 -3.24 -11.04 -5.50
CA GLU A 58 -4.56 -11.49 -5.93
C GLU A 58 -5.58 -10.36 -5.81
N ASN A 59 -6.65 -10.44 -6.60
CA ASN A 59 -7.73 -9.45 -6.57
C ASN A 59 -8.28 -9.26 -5.16
N GLY A 60 -8.34 -7.99 -4.74
CA GLY A 60 -8.82 -7.61 -3.43
C GLY A 60 -7.75 -7.59 -2.34
N GLU A 61 -6.55 -8.07 -2.60
CA GLU A 61 -5.46 -7.96 -1.63
C GLU A 61 -4.92 -6.54 -1.57
N ILE A 62 -4.39 -6.18 -0.41
CA ILE A 62 -3.81 -4.86 -0.18
C ILE A 62 -2.32 -4.91 -0.55
N ALA A 63 -1.89 -3.97 -1.36
CA ALA A 63 -0.52 -3.90 -1.85
C ALA A 63 0.09 -2.52 -1.63
N ALA A 64 1.41 -2.53 -1.47
CA ALA A 64 2.22 -1.33 -1.61
C ALA A 64 2.49 -1.15 -3.11
N VAL A 65 2.10 -0.01 -3.65
CA VAL A 65 2.14 0.28 -5.08
C VAL A 65 2.95 1.55 -5.31
N ARG A 66 3.85 1.50 -6.29
CA ARG A 66 4.62 2.67 -6.70
C ARG A 66 4.12 3.18 -8.04
N ILE A 67 3.89 4.50 -8.11
CA ILE A 67 3.43 5.19 -9.31
C ILE A 67 4.29 6.45 -9.44
N ASP A 68 5.10 6.53 -10.50
CA ASP A 68 5.99 7.68 -10.77
C ASP A 68 6.84 8.10 -9.56
N GLY A 69 7.42 7.13 -8.86
CA GLY A 69 8.26 7.38 -7.68
C GLY A 69 7.47 7.66 -6.40
N GLU A 70 6.15 7.66 -6.46
CA GLU A 70 5.29 7.84 -5.30
C GLU A 70 4.73 6.49 -4.85
N ALA A 71 4.59 6.31 -3.53
CA ALA A 71 4.09 5.07 -2.96
C ALA A 71 2.71 5.25 -2.35
N THR A 72 1.84 4.27 -2.55
CA THR A 72 0.51 4.24 -1.95
C THR A 72 0.14 2.82 -1.53
N LEU A 73 -0.80 2.71 -0.59
CA LEU A 73 -1.35 1.45 -0.11
C LEU A 73 -2.81 1.38 -0.56
N LYS A 74 -3.17 0.36 -1.33
CA LYS A 74 -4.52 0.21 -1.89
C LYS A 74 -4.84 -1.27 -2.10
N ARG A 75 -6.14 -1.60 -2.21
CA ARG A 75 -6.55 -2.89 -2.75
C ARG A 75 -6.35 -2.88 -4.25
N VAL A 76 -5.90 -4.00 -4.79
CA VAL A 76 -5.59 -4.14 -6.22
C VAL A 76 -6.59 -5.07 -6.88
N TYR A 77 -7.14 -4.64 -8.00
CA TYR A 77 -8.04 -5.47 -8.82
C TYR A 77 -7.59 -5.46 -10.27
N TYR A 78 -7.49 -6.62 -10.86
CA TYR A 78 -7.13 -6.80 -12.26
C TYR A 78 -8.34 -7.25 -13.07
N ASN A 79 -8.50 -6.63 -14.24
CA ASN A 79 -9.32 -7.13 -15.34
C ASN A 79 -8.46 -7.06 -16.59
N PRO A 80 -8.77 -7.81 -17.67
CA PRO A 80 -7.97 -7.72 -18.89
C PRO A 80 -7.78 -6.27 -19.36
N GLY A 81 -6.51 -5.83 -19.43
CA GLY A 81 -6.15 -4.47 -19.85
C GLY A 81 -6.43 -3.36 -18.85
N THR A 82 -6.84 -3.68 -17.61
CA THR A 82 -7.21 -2.68 -16.61
C THR A 82 -6.67 -3.08 -15.24
N LEU A 83 -6.15 -2.10 -14.50
CA LEU A 83 -5.76 -2.26 -13.10
C LEU A 83 -6.44 -1.16 -12.30
N THR A 84 -7.13 -1.55 -11.25
CA THR A 84 -7.80 -0.62 -10.34
C THR A 84 -7.13 -0.66 -8.98
N LEU A 85 -6.77 0.52 -8.47
CA LEU A 85 -6.31 0.71 -7.10
C LEU A 85 -7.48 1.27 -6.30
N MET A 86 -8.02 0.44 -5.43
CA MET A 86 -9.25 0.74 -4.71
C MET A 86 -8.95 1.16 -3.27
N PRO A 87 -9.29 2.39 -2.89
CA PRO A 87 -9.22 2.78 -1.49
C PRO A 87 -10.27 2.06 -0.65
N ALA A 88 -9.99 1.89 0.63
CA ALA A 88 -10.95 1.36 1.60
C ALA A 88 -11.54 2.52 2.41
N ASN A 89 -12.10 3.49 1.70
CA ASN A 89 -12.74 4.68 2.25
C ASN A 89 -13.53 5.35 1.12
N PRO A 90 -14.86 5.48 1.24
CA PRO A 90 -15.68 6.07 0.18
C PRO A 90 -15.40 7.55 -0.09
N ALA A 91 -14.67 8.23 0.79
CA ALA A 91 -14.25 9.62 0.54
C ALA A 91 -13.21 9.75 -0.57
N TYR A 92 -12.57 8.64 -0.98
CA TYR A 92 -11.54 8.61 -2.03
C TYR A 92 -12.04 7.86 -3.24
N ALA A 93 -11.74 8.39 -4.43
CA ALA A 93 -12.10 7.72 -5.68
C ALA A 93 -11.10 6.61 -6.03
N PRO A 94 -11.55 5.53 -6.68
CA PRO A 94 -10.64 4.54 -7.26
C PRO A 94 -9.72 5.16 -8.31
N MET A 95 -8.49 4.66 -8.40
CA MET A 95 -7.55 5.01 -9.45
C MET A 95 -7.52 3.88 -10.48
N ILE A 96 -7.86 4.20 -11.73
CA ILE A 96 -7.98 3.20 -12.81
C ILE A 96 -6.92 3.47 -13.88
N TYR A 97 -6.14 2.44 -14.19
CA TYR A 97 -5.06 2.47 -15.17
C TYR A 97 -5.37 1.52 -16.32
N THR A 98 -5.22 2.01 -17.55
CA THR A 98 -5.47 1.22 -18.77
C THR A 98 -4.40 1.48 -19.81
N GLY A 99 -4.21 0.51 -20.71
CA GLY A 99 -3.29 0.65 -21.83
C GLY A 99 -1.86 1.00 -21.39
N PRO A 100 -1.23 2.01 -22.00
CA PRO A 100 0.15 2.39 -21.66
C PRO A 100 0.32 2.85 -20.22
N GLN A 101 -0.74 3.31 -19.55
CA GLN A 101 -0.69 3.72 -18.15
C GLN A 101 -0.32 2.57 -17.22
N LEU A 102 -0.56 1.33 -17.63
CA LEU A 102 -0.21 0.15 -16.82
C LEU A 102 1.29 0.06 -16.56
N GLU A 103 2.13 0.59 -17.44
CA GLU A 103 3.57 0.61 -17.26
C GLU A 103 4.04 1.55 -16.15
N GLU A 104 3.18 2.49 -15.74
CA GLU A 104 3.48 3.45 -14.68
C GLU A 104 3.28 2.88 -13.29
N VAL A 105 2.60 1.73 -13.18
CA VAL A 105 2.18 1.14 -11.91
C VAL A 105 3.01 -0.09 -11.61
N HIS A 106 3.68 -0.07 -10.46
CA HIS A 106 4.52 -1.19 -10.02
C HIS A 106 4.06 -1.68 -8.66
N ILE A 107 3.71 -2.97 -8.57
CA ILE A 107 3.42 -3.61 -7.30
C ILE A 107 4.75 -3.87 -6.60
N GLU A 108 4.95 -3.27 -5.45
CA GLU A 108 6.15 -3.50 -4.63
C GLU A 108 6.01 -4.75 -3.78
N GLY A 109 4.82 -5.00 -3.27
CA GLY A 109 4.58 -6.18 -2.46
C GLY A 109 3.18 -6.22 -1.87
N LYS A 110 2.92 -7.32 -1.16
CA LYS A 110 1.65 -7.57 -0.49
C LYS A 110 1.72 -7.11 0.97
N ALA A 111 0.69 -6.42 1.44
CA ALA A 111 0.51 -6.15 2.86
C ALA A 111 0.08 -7.46 3.54
N VAL A 112 0.89 -7.96 4.45
CA VAL A 112 0.63 -9.23 5.13
C VAL A 112 0.13 -9.05 6.56
N GLY A 113 0.17 -7.83 7.08
CA GLY A 113 -0.34 -7.49 8.39
C GLY A 113 0.01 -6.06 8.75
N TRP A 114 -0.55 -5.58 9.84
CA TRP A 114 -0.23 -4.26 10.35
C TRP A 114 -0.42 -4.19 11.86
N THR A 115 0.24 -3.20 12.47
CA THR A 115 0.18 -2.96 13.91
C THR A 115 -0.30 -1.54 14.15
N HIS A 116 -1.26 -1.39 15.05
CA HIS A 116 -1.74 -0.09 15.52
C HIS A 116 -1.26 0.15 16.94
N TRP A 117 -0.59 1.27 17.17
CA TRP A 117 -0.15 1.68 18.50
C TRP A 117 -1.14 2.65 19.12
N VAL A 118 -1.56 2.34 20.32
CA VAL A 118 -2.45 3.19 21.10
C VAL A 118 -1.62 4.05 22.04
N GLY A 119 -1.63 5.32 21.80
CA GLY A 119 -0.87 6.28 22.60
C GLY A 119 0.45 6.68 22.02
#